data_494922ea4e1add321d1d45d4fbcfc634
#
_entry.id   494922ea4e1add321d1d45d4fbcfc634
#
_cell.length_a   1.000
_cell.length_b   1.000
_cell.length_c   1.000
_cell.angle_alpha   90.00
_cell.angle_beta   90.00
_cell.angle_gamma   90.00
#
_symmetry.space_group_name_H-M   'P 1'
#
loop_
_entity.id
_entity.type
_entity.pdbx_description
1 polymer ?
#
loop_
_entity_poly.entity_id
_entity_poly.type
_entity_poly.pdbx_seq_one_letter_code
_entity_poly.pdbx_strand_id
1 'polypeptide(L)'
;MRPLLKIAAIALLTLGIPLTATAQSTMLETFENTPETRWRFIADTVMGGLSRGQVSFLAEGSNAFARLTGTVSTANNGGFIQMRMDLPAPPPADATGLRLIVRGNDQRYFIHLRTAGTVLPWQYYQAGFDAPGEWTDIRLPFSAFKPSGRLLRNTPRTTGIKSVGIVAFGRDHQAQVDVREIGFY
;
A
#
# COMPACT_ATOMS: atom_id res chain seq x y z
N MET A 1 49.42 -6.52 64.72
CA MET A 1 49.38 -5.81 63.47
C MET A 1 48.56 -6.62 62.46
N ARG A 2 47.32 -6.21 62.10
CA ARG A 2 46.44 -6.91 61.14
C ARG A 2 46.44 -6.09 59.87
N PRO A 3 46.66 -6.65 58.70
CA PRO A 3 46.53 -5.92 57.42
C PRO A 3 45.05 -5.76 57.02
N LEU A 4 44.67 -4.56 56.68
CA LEU A 4 43.36 -4.21 56.09
C LEU A 4 43.31 -4.64 54.60
N LEU A 5 42.40 -5.51 54.28
CA LEU A 5 42.10 -5.94 52.92
C LEU A 5 41.19 -4.90 52.25
N LYS A 6 41.70 -4.22 51.24
CA LYS A 6 40.89 -3.27 50.44
C LYS A 6 40.14 -4.06 49.34
N ILE A 7 38.84 -4.14 49.47
CA ILE A 7 37.94 -4.71 48.43
C ILE A 7 37.68 -3.59 47.39
N ALA A 8 38.16 -3.78 46.17
CA ALA A 8 37.84 -2.94 45.06
C ALA A 8 36.52 -3.42 44.43
N ALA A 9 35.48 -2.59 44.47
CA ALA A 9 34.21 -2.87 43.79
C ALA A 9 34.36 -2.52 42.31
N ILE A 10 34.27 -3.52 41.45
CA ILE A 10 34.19 -3.34 39.98
C ILE A 10 32.73 -3.10 39.62
N ALA A 11 32.41 -1.87 39.21
CA ALA A 11 31.09 -1.54 38.66
C ALA A 11 31.01 -2.04 37.23
N LEU A 12 30.17 -3.04 36.97
CA LEU A 12 29.90 -3.55 35.64
C LEU A 12 28.88 -2.62 34.98
N LEU A 13 29.34 -1.77 34.05
CA LEU A 13 28.51 -0.91 33.25
C LEU A 13 27.87 -1.71 32.09
N THR A 14 26.62 -2.14 32.24
CA THR A 14 25.89 -2.82 31.19
C THR A 14 25.41 -1.79 30.18
N LEU A 15 26.09 -1.69 29.03
CA LEU A 15 25.59 -0.92 27.87
C LEU A 15 24.35 -1.65 27.33
N GLY A 16 23.16 -1.12 27.61
CA GLY A 16 21.93 -1.55 26.97
C GLY A 16 21.94 -1.13 25.52
N ILE A 17 22.12 -2.08 24.59
CA ILE A 17 21.91 -1.84 23.16
C ILE A 17 20.39 -1.72 22.94
N PRO A 18 19.87 -0.60 22.38
CA PRO A 18 18.45 -0.51 22.07
C PRO A 18 18.14 -1.53 20.98
N LEU A 19 17.32 -2.52 21.30
CA LEU A 19 16.73 -3.44 20.31
C LEU A 19 15.73 -2.63 19.48
N THR A 20 16.13 -2.18 18.30
CA THR A 20 15.20 -1.62 17.31
C THR A 20 14.31 -2.78 16.83
N ALA A 21 13.11 -2.87 17.37
CA ALA A 21 12.08 -3.78 16.85
C ALA A 21 11.77 -3.36 15.40
N THR A 22 12.29 -4.08 14.42
CA THR A 22 11.81 -4.01 13.04
C THR A 22 10.38 -4.52 13.05
N ALA A 23 9.41 -3.62 12.84
CA ALA A 23 8.01 -4.01 12.68
C ALA A 23 7.92 -5.05 11.57
N GLN A 24 7.53 -6.27 11.91
CA GLN A 24 7.42 -7.37 10.96
C GLN A 24 6.26 -7.09 10.02
N SER A 25 6.56 -6.92 8.73
CA SER A 25 5.54 -6.69 7.70
C SER A 25 4.67 -7.94 7.54
N THR A 26 3.36 -7.80 7.72
CA THR A 26 2.41 -8.87 7.41
C THR A 26 2.14 -8.84 5.91
N MET A 27 2.63 -9.85 5.18
CA MET A 27 2.43 -9.98 3.74
C MET A 27 0.94 -10.20 3.45
N LEU A 28 0.38 -9.42 2.53
CA LEU A 28 -0.99 -9.52 2.06
C LEU A 28 -1.06 -10.21 0.69
N GLU A 29 -0.15 -9.84 -0.23
CA GLU A 29 -0.18 -10.30 -1.61
C GLU A 29 1.22 -10.36 -2.21
N THR A 30 1.52 -11.44 -2.96
CA THR A 30 2.74 -11.64 -3.76
C THR A 30 2.42 -11.96 -5.23
N PHE A 31 1.15 -11.93 -5.61
CA PHE A 31 0.62 -12.21 -6.95
C PHE A 31 0.91 -13.63 -7.46
N GLU A 32 1.25 -14.54 -6.58
CA GLU A 32 1.30 -15.97 -6.83
C GLU A 32 -0.10 -16.60 -6.71
N ASN A 33 -0.24 -17.86 -7.16
CA ASN A 33 -1.43 -18.69 -6.93
C ASN A 33 -2.75 -18.00 -7.34
N THR A 34 -2.97 -17.87 -8.66
CA THR A 34 -4.22 -17.40 -9.27
C THR A 34 -4.68 -16.00 -8.79
N PRO A 35 -3.82 -14.94 -8.87
CA PRO A 35 -4.19 -13.60 -8.42
C PRO A 35 -5.42 -13.02 -9.16
N GLU A 36 -5.71 -13.47 -10.39
CA GLU A 36 -6.88 -13.08 -11.17
C GLU A 36 -8.21 -13.41 -10.49
N THR A 37 -8.23 -14.33 -9.52
CA THR A 37 -9.43 -14.65 -8.73
C THR A 37 -9.69 -13.63 -7.62
N ARG A 38 -8.67 -12.86 -7.23
CA ARG A 38 -8.72 -11.89 -6.12
C ARG A 38 -8.74 -10.44 -6.60
N TRP A 39 -8.00 -10.15 -7.69
CA TRP A 39 -7.86 -8.80 -8.24
C TRP A 39 -8.78 -8.58 -9.42
N ARG A 40 -9.43 -7.44 -9.47
CA ARG A 40 -10.29 -7.03 -10.60
C ARG A 40 -9.88 -5.68 -11.15
N PHE A 41 -9.93 -5.54 -12.46
CA PHE A 41 -9.79 -4.26 -13.14
C PHE A 41 -11.10 -3.47 -13.05
N ILE A 42 -11.01 -2.16 -12.79
CA ILE A 42 -12.13 -1.23 -12.79
C ILE A 42 -11.66 0.08 -13.43
N ALA A 43 -12.45 0.63 -14.34
CA ALA A 43 -12.22 1.93 -14.94
C ALA A 43 -13.43 2.84 -14.72
N ASP A 44 -13.25 4.14 -14.98
CA ASP A 44 -14.31 5.15 -14.90
C ASP A 44 -15.44 4.93 -15.90
N THR A 45 -15.30 4.02 -16.85
CA THR A 45 -16.37 3.60 -17.77
C THR A 45 -17.64 3.14 -17.04
N VAL A 46 -17.54 2.67 -15.78
CA VAL A 46 -18.69 2.35 -14.92
C VAL A 46 -19.54 3.60 -14.59
N MET A 47 -19.02 4.80 -14.86
CA MET A 47 -19.69 6.09 -14.64
C MET A 47 -19.77 6.93 -15.94
N GLY A 48 -19.49 6.32 -17.11
CA GLY A 48 -19.51 7.00 -18.41
C GLY A 48 -18.19 7.67 -18.82
N GLY A 49 -17.11 7.48 -18.07
CA GLY A 49 -15.75 7.95 -18.42
C GLY A 49 -15.16 7.20 -19.62
N LEU A 50 -14.03 7.69 -20.11
CA LEU A 50 -13.39 7.19 -21.34
C LEU A 50 -12.05 6.49 -21.09
N SER A 51 -11.61 6.35 -19.83
CA SER A 51 -10.37 5.66 -19.49
C SER A 51 -10.44 4.18 -19.89
N ARG A 52 -9.32 3.64 -20.39
CA ARG A 52 -9.22 2.25 -20.84
C ARG A 52 -7.92 1.64 -20.33
N GLY A 53 -7.95 0.35 -20.05
CA GLY A 53 -6.76 -0.36 -19.57
C GLY A 53 -7.04 -1.80 -19.24
N GLN A 54 -6.07 -2.40 -18.58
CA GLN A 54 -6.15 -3.78 -18.11
C GLN A 54 -5.21 -4.02 -16.94
N VAL A 55 -5.43 -5.11 -16.24
CA VAL A 55 -4.47 -5.73 -15.34
C VAL A 55 -3.97 -7.03 -15.95
N SER A 56 -2.67 -7.27 -15.90
CA SER A 56 -2.02 -8.51 -16.33
C SER A 56 -1.19 -9.06 -15.18
N PHE A 57 -1.19 -10.38 -15.01
CA PHE A 57 -0.37 -11.06 -14.02
C PHE A 57 0.80 -11.73 -14.73
N LEU A 58 2.01 -11.38 -14.35
CA LEU A 58 3.24 -11.70 -15.04
C LEU A 58 4.26 -12.26 -14.05
N ALA A 59 5.33 -12.87 -14.56
CA ALA A 59 6.45 -13.33 -13.75
C ALA A 59 7.78 -12.90 -14.40
N GLU A 60 8.75 -12.57 -13.55
CA GLU A 60 10.12 -12.24 -13.91
C GLU A 60 11.05 -13.09 -13.03
N GLY A 61 11.61 -14.16 -13.63
CA GLY A 61 12.28 -15.21 -12.86
C GLY A 61 11.29 -15.90 -11.91
N SER A 62 11.62 -15.93 -10.62
CA SER A 62 10.77 -16.48 -9.56
C SER A 62 9.74 -15.49 -8.99
N ASN A 63 9.75 -14.22 -9.43
CA ASN A 63 8.92 -13.19 -8.84
C ASN A 63 7.68 -12.93 -9.70
N ALA A 64 6.51 -13.19 -9.15
CA ALA A 64 5.24 -12.80 -9.76
C ALA A 64 4.93 -11.32 -9.47
N PHE A 65 4.18 -10.67 -10.35
CA PHE A 65 3.73 -9.31 -10.18
C PHE A 65 2.47 -9.01 -10.99
N ALA A 66 1.70 -8.04 -10.54
CA ALA A 66 0.60 -7.49 -11.33
C ALA A 66 1.07 -6.23 -12.08
N ARG A 67 0.64 -6.06 -13.32
CA ARG A 67 0.85 -4.89 -14.15
C ARG A 67 -0.49 -4.23 -14.46
N LEU A 68 -0.68 -3.00 -14.01
CA LEU A 68 -1.78 -2.14 -14.42
C LEU A 68 -1.30 -1.23 -15.55
N THR A 69 -1.94 -1.32 -16.71
CA THR A 69 -1.63 -0.46 -17.87
C THR A 69 -2.89 0.14 -18.46
N GLY A 70 -2.76 1.32 -19.07
CA GLY A 70 -3.86 1.93 -19.79
C GLY A 70 -3.71 3.42 -20.01
N THR A 71 -4.74 4.00 -20.65
CA THR A 71 -4.89 5.43 -20.86
C THR A 71 -5.94 5.96 -19.90
N VAL A 72 -5.53 6.87 -19.04
CA VAL A 72 -6.45 7.63 -18.18
C VAL A 72 -6.91 8.87 -18.95
N SER A 73 -8.21 9.12 -18.96
CA SER A 73 -8.83 10.32 -19.55
C SER A 73 -9.78 10.96 -18.55
N THR A 74 -9.66 12.27 -18.37
CA THR A 74 -10.55 13.06 -17.51
C THR A 74 -11.84 13.49 -18.21
N ALA A 75 -11.99 13.16 -19.51
CA ALA A 75 -13.20 13.44 -20.25
C ALA A 75 -14.42 12.73 -19.64
N ASN A 76 -15.60 13.33 -19.80
CA ASN A 76 -16.88 12.85 -19.26
C ASN A 76 -16.89 12.66 -17.74
N ASN A 77 -16.19 13.49 -16.99
CA ASN A 77 -16.03 13.39 -15.55
C ASN A 77 -15.38 12.05 -15.11
N GLY A 78 -14.61 11.41 -16.00
CA GLY A 78 -13.80 10.25 -15.72
C GLY A 78 -12.49 10.60 -15.00
N GLY A 79 -11.48 9.78 -15.17
CA GLY A 79 -10.12 10.09 -14.70
C GLY A 79 -9.48 8.99 -13.87
N PHE A 80 -9.86 7.71 -14.04
CA PHE A 80 -9.15 6.63 -13.36
C PHE A 80 -9.22 5.28 -14.08
N ILE A 81 -8.17 4.52 -13.86
CA ILE A 81 -8.16 3.06 -13.97
C ILE A 81 -7.57 2.50 -12.67
N GLN A 82 -8.04 1.34 -12.22
CA GLN A 82 -7.54 0.69 -11.01
C GLN A 82 -7.57 -0.82 -11.12
N MET A 83 -6.68 -1.48 -10.37
CA MET A 83 -6.85 -2.86 -9.93
C MET A 83 -7.18 -2.86 -8.45
N ARG A 84 -8.18 -3.66 -8.03
CA ARG A 84 -8.67 -3.69 -6.66
C ARG A 84 -8.88 -5.11 -6.17
N MET A 85 -8.52 -5.32 -4.91
CA MET A 85 -8.76 -6.54 -4.16
C MET A 85 -9.56 -6.23 -2.90
N ASP A 86 -10.56 -7.06 -2.60
CA ASP A 86 -11.21 -7.07 -1.29
C ASP A 86 -10.36 -7.90 -0.32
N LEU A 87 -10.14 -7.39 0.89
CA LEU A 87 -9.29 -8.06 1.87
C LEU A 87 -9.98 -9.31 2.43
N PRO A 88 -9.30 -10.46 2.52
CA PRO A 88 -9.86 -11.67 3.11
C PRO A 88 -10.09 -11.52 4.62
N ALA A 89 -9.29 -10.68 5.28
CA ALA A 89 -9.39 -10.32 6.70
C ALA A 89 -8.96 -8.87 6.91
N PRO A 90 -9.39 -8.21 8.00
CA PRO A 90 -8.87 -6.90 8.37
C PRO A 90 -7.36 -6.94 8.57
N PRO A 91 -6.64 -5.80 8.33
CA PRO A 91 -5.23 -5.69 8.71
C PRO A 91 -5.00 -5.97 10.19
N PRO A 92 -3.77 -6.37 10.60
CA PRO A 92 -3.39 -6.44 12.01
C PRO A 92 -3.73 -5.13 12.74
N ALA A 93 -4.21 -5.24 13.98
CA ALA A 93 -4.70 -4.08 14.73
C ALA A 93 -3.60 -3.05 15.03
N ASP A 94 -2.36 -3.51 15.13
CA ASP A 94 -1.14 -2.74 15.36
C ASP A 94 -0.47 -2.23 14.08
N ALA A 95 -1.00 -2.59 12.89
CA ALA A 95 -0.48 -2.08 11.63
C ALA A 95 -0.61 -0.54 11.56
N THR A 96 0.46 0.11 11.15
CA THR A 96 0.57 1.57 11.07
C THR A 96 0.54 2.11 9.65
N GLY A 97 0.67 1.22 8.65
CA GLY A 97 0.69 1.60 7.25
C GLY A 97 0.67 0.42 6.28
N LEU A 98 0.75 0.76 5.00
CA LEU A 98 0.80 -0.17 3.88
C LEU A 98 2.18 -0.08 3.22
N ARG A 99 2.79 -1.23 2.93
CA ARG A 99 4.05 -1.37 2.22
C ARG A 99 3.78 -2.00 0.84
N LEU A 100 4.47 -1.48 -0.19
CA LEU A 100 4.42 -2.01 -1.55
C LEU A 100 5.83 -2.11 -2.13
N ILE A 101 6.08 -3.12 -2.98
CA ILE A 101 7.23 -3.13 -3.88
C ILE A 101 6.69 -2.86 -5.28
N VAL A 102 7.10 -1.74 -5.86
CA VAL A 102 6.56 -1.24 -7.14
C VAL A 102 7.68 -0.81 -8.08
N ARG A 103 7.37 -0.81 -9.39
CA ARG A 103 8.08 -0.06 -10.43
C ARG A 103 7.06 0.49 -11.41
N GLY A 104 7.42 1.48 -12.23
CA GLY A 104 6.50 2.05 -13.18
C GLY A 104 7.17 2.89 -14.25
N ASN A 105 6.47 3.89 -14.74
CA ASN A 105 6.90 4.79 -15.81
C ASN A 105 7.15 6.22 -15.32
N ASP A 106 7.71 6.38 -14.13
CA ASP A 106 8.02 7.66 -13.48
C ASP A 106 6.79 8.56 -13.28
N GLN A 107 5.62 7.93 -13.14
CA GLN A 107 4.36 8.62 -12.90
C GLN A 107 3.92 8.46 -11.45
N ARG A 108 3.04 9.38 -11.03
CA ARG A 108 2.39 9.31 -9.73
C ARG A 108 1.16 8.43 -9.80
N TYR A 109 1.06 7.50 -8.85
CA TYR A 109 -0.05 6.59 -8.62
C TYR A 109 -0.62 6.76 -7.22
N PHE A 110 -1.72 6.07 -6.94
CA PHE A 110 -2.40 6.19 -5.65
C PHE A 110 -2.82 4.82 -5.12
N ILE A 111 -2.87 4.72 -3.81
CA ILE A 111 -3.59 3.66 -3.13
C ILE A 111 -4.95 4.21 -2.71
N HIS A 112 -6.02 3.50 -3.08
CA HIS A 112 -7.35 3.72 -2.54
C HIS A 112 -7.68 2.62 -1.52
N LEU A 113 -8.02 3.03 -0.31
CA LEU A 113 -8.53 2.14 0.72
C LEU A 113 -10.02 2.37 0.89
N ARG A 114 -10.81 1.30 0.90
CA ARG A 114 -12.19 1.35 1.34
C ARG A 114 -12.30 0.69 2.71
N THR A 115 -13.19 1.23 3.52
CA THR A 115 -13.40 0.76 4.89
C THR A 115 -14.88 0.44 5.11
N ALA A 116 -15.23 -0.16 6.24
CA ALA A 116 -16.60 -0.35 6.65
C ALA A 116 -17.41 0.97 6.71
N GLY A 117 -16.72 2.12 6.88
CA GLY A 117 -17.33 3.45 6.88
C GLY A 117 -17.48 4.10 5.49
N THR A 118 -16.91 3.51 4.42
CA THR A 118 -17.09 4.01 3.04
C THR A 118 -18.30 3.36 2.39
N VAL A 119 -19.48 3.90 2.67
CA VAL A 119 -20.77 3.33 2.24
C VAL A 119 -21.05 3.63 0.76
N LEU A 120 -20.72 4.84 0.31
CA LEU A 120 -20.99 5.29 -1.06
C LEU A 120 -19.88 4.83 -2.03
N PRO A 121 -20.22 4.53 -3.31
CA PRO A 121 -19.23 4.02 -4.28
C PRO A 121 -18.00 4.91 -4.48
N TRP A 122 -18.15 6.23 -4.39
CA TRP A 122 -17.10 7.24 -4.56
C TRP A 122 -16.33 7.57 -3.27
N GLN A 123 -16.67 6.93 -2.15
CA GLN A 123 -15.95 7.12 -0.90
C GLN A 123 -14.74 6.20 -0.82
N TYR A 124 -13.59 6.77 -0.52
CA TYR A 124 -12.31 6.08 -0.32
C TYR A 124 -11.37 6.95 0.50
N TYR A 125 -10.27 6.37 0.93
CA TYR A 125 -9.11 7.09 1.45
C TYR A 125 -7.98 6.93 0.45
N GLN A 126 -7.24 8.02 0.18
CA GLN A 126 -6.21 8.06 -0.85
C GLN A 126 -4.86 8.48 -0.28
N ALA A 127 -3.80 7.75 -0.64
CA ALA A 127 -2.41 8.19 -0.49
C ALA A 127 -1.67 8.02 -1.82
N GLY A 128 -0.85 9.00 -2.19
CA GLY A 128 -0.09 8.98 -3.43
C GLY A 128 1.32 8.43 -3.23
N PHE A 129 1.86 7.81 -4.28
CA PHE A 129 3.25 7.38 -4.38
C PHE A 129 3.76 7.56 -5.81
N ASP A 130 5.07 7.71 -5.96
CA ASP A 130 5.72 7.78 -7.27
C ASP A 130 6.29 6.38 -7.60
N ALA A 131 6.10 5.92 -8.85
CA ALA A 131 6.56 4.62 -9.32
C ALA A 131 7.71 4.80 -10.32
N PRO A 132 8.97 4.78 -9.86
CA PRO A 132 10.13 4.89 -10.74
C PRO A 132 10.31 3.64 -11.62
N GLY A 133 11.20 3.69 -12.61
CA GLY A 133 11.50 2.57 -13.51
C GLY A 133 12.08 1.33 -12.82
N GLU A 134 12.64 1.48 -11.61
CA GLU A 134 13.26 0.42 -10.82
C GLU A 134 12.37 -0.03 -9.67
N TRP A 135 12.50 -1.31 -9.27
CA TRP A 135 11.77 -1.86 -8.12
C TRP A 135 12.11 -1.11 -6.83
N THR A 136 11.11 -0.48 -6.22
CA THR A 136 11.25 0.40 -5.06
C THR A 136 10.30 0.00 -3.94
N ASP A 137 10.80 0.02 -2.69
CA ASP A 137 10.01 -0.18 -1.47
C ASP A 137 9.30 1.14 -1.10
N ILE A 138 8.00 1.16 -1.19
CA ILE A 138 7.15 2.29 -0.83
C ILE A 138 6.42 1.99 0.47
N ARG A 139 6.46 2.92 1.41
CA ARG A 139 5.73 2.83 2.70
C ARG A 139 4.79 4.00 2.84
N LEU A 140 3.51 3.70 3.04
CA LEU A 140 2.44 4.68 3.17
C LEU A 140 1.80 4.53 4.56
N PRO A 141 2.15 5.40 5.53
CA PRO A 141 1.51 5.35 6.84
C PRO A 141 0.02 5.69 6.71
N PHE A 142 -0.84 5.11 7.53
CA PHE A 142 -2.28 5.39 7.46
C PHE A 142 -2.62 6.87 7.68
N SER A 143 -1.77 7.62 8.37
CA SER A 143 -1.90 9.08 8.51
C SER A 143 -1.72 9.88 7.21
N ALA A 144 -1.07 9.29 6.19
CA ALA A 144 -0.92 9.90 4.87
C ALA A 144 -2.20 9.80 4.02
N PHE A 145 -3.10 8.87 4.37
CA PHE A 145 -4.33 8.67 3.62
C PHE A 145 -5.36 9.77 3.93
N LYS A 146 -5.84 10.44 2.89
CA LYS A 146 -6.84 11.50 2.97
C LYS A 146 -8.20 10.98 2.52
N PRO A 147 -9.29 11.35 3.20
CA PRO A 147 -10.64 10.97 2.80
C PRO A 147 -11.08 11.69 1.52
N SER A 148 -11.81 11.00 0.65
CA SER A 148 -12.40 11.59 -0.57
C SER A 148 -13.59 12.50 -0.30
N GLY A 149 -14.12 12.55 0.91
CA GLY A 149 -15.29 13.36 1.27
C GLY A 149 -15.37 13.69 2.75
N ARG A 150 -16.09 14.77 3.06
CA ARG A 150 -16.19 15.37 4.41
C ARG A 150 -16.90 14.47 5.46
N LEU A 151 -17.68 13.50 5.02
CA LEU A 151 -18.41 12.59 5.90
C LEU A 151 -17.54 11.43 6.43
N LEU A 152 -16.33 11.30 5.92
CA LEU A 152 -15.39 10.30 6.35
C LEU A 152 -14.51 10.83 7.49
N ARG A 153 -13.99 9.94 8.31
CA ARG A 153 -12.97 10.27 9.33
C ARG A 153 -11.70 10.79 8.64
N ASN A 154 -10.92 11.62 9.30
CA ASN A 154 -9.67 12.16 8.74
C ASN A 154 -8.64 11.07 8.41
N THR A 155 -8.65 9.95 9.15
CA THR A 155 -7.74 8.81 8.96
C THR A 155 -8.56 7.52 8.92
N PRO A 156 -8.24 6.55 8.04
CA PRO A 156 -8.91 5.27 8.01
C PRO A 156 -8.68 4.50 9.32
N ARG A 157 -9.74 3.84 9.82
CA ARG A 157 -9.59 2.91 10.94
C ARG A 157 -8.96 1.62 10.42
N THR A 158 -7.79 1.21 10.92
CA THR A 158 -7.05 0.03 10.48
C THR A 158 -7.91 -1.22 10.41
N THR A 159 -8.56 -1.60 11.50
CA THR A 159 -9.42 -2.79 11.58
C THR A 159 -10.71 -2.70 10.73
N GLY A 160 -10.98 -1.54 10.16
CA GLY A 160 -12.14 -1.30 9.29
C GLY A 160 -11.81 -1.41 7.79
N ILE A 161 -10.55 -1.53 7.40
CA ILE A 161 -10.15 -1.59 5.98
C ILE A 161 -10.70 -2.88 5.36
N LYS A 162 -11.37 -2.73 4.21
CA LYS A 162 -12.07 -3.80 3.49
C LYS A 162 -11.50 -4.09 2.11
N SER A 163 -10.87 -3.10 1.47
CA SER A 163 -10.23 -3.31 0.17
C SER A 163 -9.06 -2.38 -0.04
N VAL A 164 -8.14 -2.80 -0.89
CA VAL A 164 -7.01 -2.03 -1.40
C VAL A 164 -7.10 -1.94 -2.92
N GLY A 165 -6.88 -0.76 -3.47
CA GLY A 165 -6.79 -0.52 -4.91
C GLY A 165 -5.51 0.22 -5.26
N ILE A 166 -4.85 -0.19 -6.36
CA ILE A 166 -3.76 0.55 -7.00
C ILE A 166 -4.38 1.31 -8.16
N VAL A 167 -4.17 2.63 -8.21
CA VAL A 167 -4.97 3.53 -9.05
C VAL A 167 -4.09 4.51 -9.81
N ALA A 168 -4.30 4.62 -11.11
CA ALA A 168 -3.89 5.76 -11.92
C ALA A 168 -5.07 6.73 -11.97
N PHE A 169 -4.86 8.01 -11.55
CA PHE A 169 -5.97 8.89 -11.20
C PHE A 169 -5.70 10.37 -11.50
N GLY A 170 -6.77 11.08 -11.87
CA GLY A 170 -6.91 12.53 -11.72
C GLY A 170 -6.27 13.39 -12.81
N ARG A 171 -5.69 12.82 -13.86
CA ARG A 171 -5.13 13.51 -15.02
C ARG A 171 -5.09 12.61 -16.24
N ASP A 172 -5.00 13.19 -17.42
CA ASP A 172 -4.76 12.46 -18.67
C ASP A 172 -3.32 11.97 -18.72
N HIS A 173 -3.10 10.66 -18.86
CA HIS A 173 -1.77 10.06 -18.98
C HIS A 173 -1.82 8.60 -19.40
N GLN A 174 -0.68 8.13 -19.90
CA GLN A 174 -0.42 6.69 -20.06
C GLN A 174 0.05 6.12 -18.73
N ALA A 175 -0.68 5.15 -18.22
CA ALA A 175 -0.35 4.48 -16.98
C ALA A 175 0.36 3.15 -17.23
N GLN A 176 1.43 2.89 -16.46
CA GLN A 176 2.09 1.60 -16.36
C GLN A 176 2.72 1.48 -14.98
N VAL A 177 2.16 0.65 -14.13
CA VAL A 177 2.72 0.34 -12.82
C VAL A 177 2.68 -1.16 -12.56
N ASP A 178 3.81 -1.70 -12.13
CA ASP A 178 4.00 -3.06 -11.69
C ASP A 178 4.02 -3.09 -10.17
N VAL A 179 3.39 -4.08 -9.57
CA VAL A 179 3.39 -4.31 -8.13
C VAL A 179 3.67 -5.78 -7.89
N ARG A 180 4.71 -6.10 -7.09
CA ARG A 180 5.05 -7.50 -6.76
C ARG A 180 4.76 -7.89 -5.32
N GLU A 181 4.68 -6.92 -4.42
CA GLU A 181 4.38 -7.17 -3.01
C GLU A 181 3.46 -6.11 -2.46
N ILE A 182 2.51 -6.51 -1.65
CA ILE A 182 1.68 -5.63 -0.82
C ILE A 182 1.61 -6.24 0.57
N GLY A 183 1.83 -5.43 1.60
CA GLY A 183 1.76 -5.85 3.00
C GLY A 183 1.40 -4.71 3.93
N PHE A 184 1.12 -5.05 5.19
CA PHE A 184 0.94 -4.10 6.28
C PHE A 184 2.16 -4.10 7.19
N TYR A 185 2.54 -2.94 7.74
CA TYR A 185 3.63 -2.81 8.71
C TYR A 185 3.17 -2.01 9.94
#